data_49c2de0eaa3abd4a3a9f2ae03733b5c4
#
_entry.id   49c2de0eaa3abd4a3a9f2ae03733b5c4
#
_cell.length_a   1.000
_cell.length_b   1.000
_cell.length_c   1.000
_cell.angle_alpha   90.00
_cell.angle_beta   90.00
_cell.angle_gamma   90.00
#
_symmetry.space_group_name_H-M   'P 1'
#
loop_
_entity.id
_entity.type
_entity.pdbx_description
1 polymer ?
#
loop_
_entity_poly.entity_id
_entity_poly.type
_entity_poly.pdbx_seq_one_letter_code
_entity_poly.pdbx_strand_id
1 'polypeptide(L)'
;RQITAKWNKQQFSKGWRYGEGEALAVVKPGTLLEIWKILKICVKADVIVIMQAANTGLTGGSTPYDNDYDRPIIIINTMRIDNIHIINEGKQIVGLAGSTLYDLEKKLEPFEREPHSVIGSTSVGASIVGGVCNNSGGSLVKRGPAYTELALYAKVNQNGELELVNELEINLGSNEEEILNNLQNRNYNKSDIIQSNKLASDNDYSNIVRQINSNVPARYNADKRLLYGVSGSAGK
;
A
#
# COMPACT_ATOMS: atom_id res chain seq x y z
N ARG A 1 -9.53 16.39 3.30
CA ARG A 1 -10.56 16.55 4.34
C ARG A 1 -10.00 16.07 5.69
N GLN A 2 -10.20 16.85 6.75
CA GLN A 2 -9.84 16.52 8.13
C GLN A 2 -11.09 16.21 8.96
N ILE A 3 -11.00 15.21 9.84
CA ILE A 3 -12.08 14.80 10.76
C ILE A 3 -11.50 14.79 12.17
N THR A 4 -12.04 15.62 13.05
CA THR A 4 -11.58 15.78 14.44
C THR A 4 -12.65 15.42 15.48
N ALA A 5 -13.93 15.53 15.15
CA ALA A 5 -15.03 15.20 16.05
C ALA A 5 -14.97 13.71 16.45
N LYS A 6 -15.07 13.40 17.74
CA LYS A 6 -14.90 12.04 18.29
C LYS A 6 -15.81 11.00 17.61
N TRP A 7 -17.08 11.29 17.49
CA TRP A 7 -18.05 10.36 16.89
C TRP A 7 -17.80 10.12 15.38
N ASN A 8 -17.27 11.08 14.65
CA ASN A 8 -16.89 10.93 13.25
C ASN A 8 -15.59 10.13 13.05
N LYS A 9 -14.73 10.08 14.07
CA LYS A 9 -13.47 9.32 14.03
C LYS A 9 -13.68 7.84 14.33
N GLN A 10 -14.72 7.48 15.06
CA GLN A 10 -14.95 6.12 15.56
C GLN A 10 -14.88 5.05 14.44
N GLN A 11 -15.49 5.31 13.30
CA GLN A 11 -15.46 4.40 12.15
C GLN A 11 -14.05 4.14 11.59
N PHE A 12 -13.09 5.03 11.88
CA PHE A 12 -11.68 4.91 11.46
C PHE A 12 -10.80 4.38 12.57
N SER A 13 -11.23 4.50 13.81
CA SER A 13 -10.48 4.14 15.01
C SER A 13 -10.75 2.72 15.50
N LYS A 14 -11.69 2.02 14.86
CA LYS A 14 -12.06 0.64 15.16
C LYS A 14 -11.77 -0.27 13.98
N GLY A 15 -11.02 -1.33 14.20
CA GLY A 15 -10.71 -2.34 13.21
C GLY A 15 -11.86 -3.31 12.98
N TRP A 16 -11.78 -4.06 11.88
CA TRP A 16 -12.80 -5.06 11.55
C TRP A 16 -12.96 -6.14 12.64
N ARG A 17 -11.86 -6.60 13.21
CA ARG A 17 -11.84 -7.64 14.23
C ARG A 17 -11.10 -7.19 15.49
N TYR A 18 -9.96 -6.58 15.33
CA TYR A 18 -9.09 -6.12 16.42
C TYR A 18 -8.66 -4.69 16.19
N GLY A 19 -8.28 -4.04 17.28
CA GLY A 19 -7.83 -2.66 17.29
C GLY A 19 -8.99 -1.69 17.46
N GLU A 20 -9.00 -1.01 18.59
CA GLU A 20 -9.87 0.13 18.88
C GLU A 20 -9.10 1.06 19.78
N GLY A 21 -9.04 2.33 19.44
CA GLY A 21 -8.31 3.32 20.24
C GLY A 21 -8.65 4.75 19.81
N GLU A 22 -7.86 5.71 20.30
CA GLU A 22 -8.11 7.11 19.99
C GLU A 22 -7.04 7.67 19.05
N ALA A 23 -7.48 8.49 18.09
CA ALA A 23 -6.62 9.30 17.23
C ALA A 23 -6.93 10.79 17.44
N LEU A 24 -5.92 11.63 17.37
CA LEU A 24 -6.09 13.09 17.40
C LEU A 24 -6.96 13.55 16.23
N ALA A 25 -6.65 13.06 15.02
CA ALA A 25 -7.43 13.36 13.82
C ALA A 25 -7.36 12.24 12.81
N VAL A 26 -8.33 12.23 11.90
CA VAL A 26 -8.31 11.45 10.65
C VAL A 26 -8.21 12.43 9.50
N VAL A 27 -7.21 12.26 8.65
CA VAL A 27 -7.02 13.05 7.43
C VAL A 27 -7.29 12.19 6.20
N LYS A 28 -7.98 12.76 5.21
CA LYS A 28 -8.36 12.06 3.98
C LYS A 28 -7.83 12.85 2.77
N PRO A 29 -6.55 12.69 2.45
CA PRO A 29 -5.95 13.32 1.28
C PRO A 29 -6.65 12.89 -0.01
N GLY A 30 -6.63 13.74 -1.01
CA GLY A 30 -7.18 13.47 -2.34
C GLY A 30 -6.10 13.20 -3.38
N THR A 31 -4.83 13.48 -3.05
CA THR A 31 -3.70 13.27 -3.96
C THR A 31 -2.48 12.72 -3.24
N LEU A 32 -1.57 12.09 -4.00
CA LEU A 32 -0.29 11.61 -3.48
C LEU A 32 0.56 12.77 -2.93
N LEU A 33 0.53 13.93 -3.57
CA LEU A 33 1.25 15.11 -3.08
C LEU A 33 0.69 15.62 -1.75
N GLU A 34 -0.62 15.54 -1.53
CA GLU A 34 -1.22 15.85 -0.23
C GLU A 34 -0.74 14.87 0.86
N ILE A 35 -0.64 13.56 0.57
CA ILE A 35 -0.06 12.58 1.52
C ILE A 35 1.37 13.01 1.87
N TRP A 36 2.19 13.30 0.87
CA TRP A 36 3.58 13.71 1.07
C TRP A 36 3.71 14.92 1.98
N LYS A 37 2.91 15.96 1.73
CA LYS A 37 2.89 17.18 2.55
C LYS A 37 2.44 16.88 4.00
N ILE A 38 1.43 16.02 4.17
CA ILE A 38 0.96 15.60 5.49
C ILE A 38 2.05 14.83 6.23
N LEU A 39 2.70 13.87 5.57
CA LEU A 39 3.80 13.10 6.19
C LEU A 39 4.94 14.01 6.64
N LYS A 40 5.35 15.02 5.84
CA LYS A 40 6.36 16.01 6.25
C LYS A 40 5.96 16.75 7.53
N ILE A 41 4.69 17.12 7.66
CA ILE A 41 4.18 17.79 8.87
C ILE A 41 4.18 16.82 10.05
N CYS A 42 3.75 15.58 9.85
CA CYS A 42 3.71 14.57 10.91
C CYS A 42 5.12 14.24 11.45
N VAL A 43 6.09 14.06 10.56
CA VAL A 43 7.48 13.81 10.96
C VAL A 43 8.04 15.01 11.76
N LYS A 44 7.82 16.23 11.27
CA LYS A 44 8.26 17.44 11.98
C LYS A 44 7.60 17.62 13.35
N ALA A 45 6.34 17.22 13.47
CA ALA A 45 5.56 17.33 14.71
C ALA A 45 5.76 16.13 15.66
N ASP A 46 6.55 15.14 15.26
CA ASP A 46 6.80 13.90 15.99
C ASP A 46 5.51 13.19 16.43
N VAL A 47 4.54 13.07 15.53
CA VAL A 47 3.28 12.36 15.75
C VAL A 47 3.31 10.98 15.11
N ILE A 48 2.63 10.03 15.72
CA ILE A 48 2.47 8.68 15.17
C ILE A 48 1.52 8.72 13.98
N VAL A 49 1.93 8.10 12.87
CA VAL A 49 1.11 7.98 11.68
C VAL A 49 0.62 6.54 11.51
N ILE A 50 -0.69 6.37 11.43
CA ILE A 50 -1.31 5.10 11.04
C ILE A 50 -1.89 5.26 9.64
N MET A 51 -1.33 4.52 8.67
CA MET A 51 -1.85 4.48 7.32
C MET A 51 -3.05 3.53 7.26
N GLN A 52 -4.13 3.99 6.65
CA GLN A 52 -5.37 3.21 6.55
C GLN A 52 -5.96 3.34 5.15
N ALA A 53 -6.34 2.22 4.53
CA ALA A 53 -7.18 2.20 3.35
C ALA A 53 -8.61 1.77 3.73
N ALA A 54 -9.10 0.62 3.27
CA ALA A 54 -10.45 0.15 3.51
C ALA A 54 -10.71 -0.39 4.94
N ASN A 55 -9.67 -0.49 5.77
CA ASN A 55 -9.75 -0.97 7.15
C ASN A 55 -10.36 -2.39 7.29
N THR A 56 -10.11 -3.27 6.32
CA THR A 56 -10.60 -4.65 6.28
C THR A 56 -9.63 -5.66 6.90
N GLY A 57 -8.46 -5.20 7.35
CA GLY A 57 -7.43 -6.04 7.95
C GLY A 57 -7.90 -6.71 9.26
N LEU A 58 -7.48 -7.96 9.47
CA LEU A 58 -7.90 -8.76 10.64
C LEU A 58 -6.93 -8.66 11.82
N THR A 59 -5.81 -7.94 11.66
CA THR A 59 -4.70 -7.90 12.63
C THR A 59 -4.63 -6.60 13.44
N GLY A 60 -5.50 -5.63 13.14
CA GLY A 60 -5.55 -4.34 13.83
C GLY A 60 -4.47 -3.33 13.43
N GLY A 61 -3.63 -3.63 12.41
CA GLY A 61 -2.52 -2.76 12.00
C GLY A 61 -2.92 -1.42 11.35
N SER A 62 -4.20 -1.22 11.04
CA SER A 62 -4.72 0.00 10.41
C SER A 62 -5.51 0.90 11.38
N THR A 63 -5.49 0.59 12.68
CA THR A 63 -6.20 1.36 13.71
C THR A 63 -5.33 1.53 14.94
N PRO A 64 -5.56 2.57 15.77
CA PRO A 64 -4.97 2.62 17.10
C PRO A 64 -5.39 1.42 17.95
N TYR A 65 -4.59 1.10 18.95
CA TYR A 65 -4.90 0.08 19.94
C TYR A 65 -4.90 0.73 21.32
N ASP A 66 -6.04 0.80 21.99
CA ASP A 66 -6.24 1.48 23.28
C ASP A 66 -5.62 2.90 23.32
N ASN A 67 -4.99 3.26 24.42
CA ASN A 67 -4.29 4.52 24.66
C ASN A 67 -2.79 4.29 24.99
N ASP A 68 -2.23 3.19 24.50
CA ASP A 68 -0.89 2.72 24.85
C ASP A 68 0.20 3.34 23.95
N TYR A 69 0.08 4.65 23.73
CA TYR A 69 1.01 5.39 22.88
C TYR A 69 1.59 6.60 23.63
N ASP A 70 2.87 6.85 23.41
CA ASP A 70 3.62 7.96 24.00
C ASP A 70 3.40 9.32 23.30
N ARG A 71 2.74 9.32 22.15
CA ARG A 71 2.54 10.49 21.29
C ARG A 71 1.15 10.50 20.64
N PRO A 72 0.67 11.68 20.20
CA PRO A 72 -0.59 11.77 19.46
C PRO A 72 -0.56 10.96 18.15
N ILE A 73 -1.70 10.41 17.77
CA ILE A 73 -1.87 9.61 16.57
C ILE A 73 -2.66 10.38 15.51
N ILE A 74 -2.19 10.35 14.27
CA ILE A 74 -2.93 10.77 13.07
C ILE A 74 -3.20 9.54 12.20
N ILE A 75 -4.47 9.31 11.86
CA ILE A 75 -4.85 8.32 10.85
C ILE A 75 -4.88 9.01 9.49
N ILE A 76 -4.12 8.49 8.52
CA ILE A 76 -4.17 8.94 7.12
C ILE A 76 -4.95 7.90 6.32
N ASN A 77 -6.21 8.23 5.97
CA ASN A 77 -7.05 7.35 5.17
C ASN A 77 -6.91 7.66 3.68
N THR A 78 -6.47 6.67 2.91
CA THR A 78 -6.06 6.81 1.50
C THR A 78 -7.17 6.56 0.48
N MET A 79 -8.37 6.18 0.90
CA MET A 79 -9.46 5.71 0.02
C MET A 79 -9.93 6.70 -1.06
N ARG A 80 -9.48 7.95 -1.01
CA ARG A 80 -9.76 8.95 -2.07
C ARG A 80 -8.75 8.95 -3.21
N ILE A 81 -7.71 8.14 -3.12
CA ILE A 81 -6.61 8.04 -4.09
C ILE A 81 -6.68 6.63 -4.68
N ASP A 82 -7.69 6.39 -5.49
CA ASP A 82 -8.17 5.07 -5.90
C ASP A 82 -7.88 4.69 -7.36
N ASN A 83 -7.17 5.52 -8.09
CA ASN A 83 -6.86 5.25 -9.49
C ASN A 83 -6.03 3.97 -9.67
N ILE A 84 -6.34 3.24 -10.76
CA ILE A 84 -5.60 2.09 -11.23
C ILE A 84 -5.19 2.35 -12.68
N HIS A 85 -3.91 2.29 -12.96
CA HIS A 85 -3.37 2.42 -14.31
C HIS A 85 -3.11 1.03 -14.89
N ILE A 86 -3.79 0.68 -15.95
CA ILE A 86 -3.53 -0.55 -16.70
C ILE A 86 -2.35 -0.30 -17.62
N ILE A 87 -1.35 -1.18 -17.57
CA ILE A 87 -0.18 -1.18 -18.44
C ILE A 87 0.05 -2.58 -19.02
N ASN A 88 0.78 -2.63 -20.14
CA ASN A 88 1.11 -3.88 -20.83
C ASN A 88 -0.12 -4.78 -21.07
N GLU A 89 -1.23 -4.18 -21.55
CA GLU A 89 -2.47 -4.92 -21.88
C GLU A 89 -3.02 -5.73 -20.68
N GLY A 90 -2.99 -5.13 -19.50
CA GLY A 90 -3.48 -5.74 -18.27
C GLY A 90 -2.54 -6.78 -17.65
N LYS A 91 -1.33 -6.97 -18.20
CA LYS A 91 -0.31 -7.85 -17.58
C LYS A 91 0.26 -7.25 -16.30
N GLN A 92 0.28 -5.92 -16.21
CA GLN A 92 0.71 -5.18 -15.06
C GLN A 92 -0.25 -4.03 -14.78
N ILE A 93 -0.26 -3.58 -13.55
CA ILE A 93 -1.01 -2.39 -13.13
C ILE A 93 -0.17 -1.54 -12.16
N VAL A 94 -0.48 -0.25 -12.13
CA VAL A 94 -0.09 0.61 -11.01
C VAL A 94 -1.35 0.91 -10.21
N GLY A 95 -1.44 0.39 -8.99
CA GLY A 95 -2.51 0.68 -8.06
C GLY A 95 -2.12 1.81 -7.12
N LEU A 96 -2.89 2.90 -7.08
CA LEU A 96 -2.67 3.96 -6.10
C LEU A 96 -3.18 3.53 -4.71
N ALA A 97 -2.80 4.29 -3.69
CA ALA A 97 -2.88 3.89 -2.29
C ALA A 97 -4.29 3.48 -1.76
N GLY A 98 -5.36 3.96 -2.38
CA GLY A 98 -6.75 3.62 -2.03
C GLY A 98 -7.44 2.70 -3.05
N SER A 99 -6.73 2.28 -4.11
CA SER A 99 -7.30 1.40 -5.14
C SER A 99 -7.72 0.05 -4.55
N THR A 100 -8.85 -0.49 -5.03
CA THR A 100 -9.44 -1.71 -4.49
C THR A 100 -9.25 -2.91 -5.42
N LEU A 101 -9.24 -4.11 -4.84
CA LEU A 101 -9.22 -5.35 -5.61
C LEU A 101 -10.50 -5.52 -6.44
N TYR A 102 -11.64 -5.07 -5.91
CA TYR A 102 -12.92 -5.12 -6.62
C TYR A 102 -12.90 -4.27 -7.92
N ASP A 103 -12.35 -3.05 -7.84
CA ASP A 103 -12.20 -2.21 -9.03
C ASP A 103 -11.15 -2.75 -9.99
N LEU A 104 -10.11 -3.40 -9.46
CA LEU A 104 -9.10 -4.07 -10.27
C LEU A 104 -9.71 -5.23 -11.08
N GLU A 105 -10.52 -6.09 -10.47
CA GLU A 105 -11.21 -7.17 -11.17
C GLU A 105 -12.01 -6.64 -12.36
N LYS A 106 -12.85 -5.61 -12.13
CA LYS A 106 -13.63 -4.97 -13.20
C LYS A 106 -12.78 -4.37 -14.31
N LYS A 107 -11.65 -3.74 -13.95
CA LYS A 107 -10.75 -3.12 -14.93
C LYS A 107 -9.96 -4.13 -15.75
N LEU A 108 -9.75 -5.35 -15.23
CA LEU A 108 -9.05 -6.43 -15.92
C LEU A 108 -9.97 -7.28 -16.79
N GLU A 109 -11.27 -7.29 -16.53
CA GLU A 109 -12.27 -8.06 -17.32
C GLU A 109 -12.18 -7.84 -18.85
N PRO A 110 -12.05 -6.60 -19.37
CA PRO A 110 -11.91 -6.37 -20.82
C PRO A 110 -10.63 -6.96 -21.43
N PHE A 111 -9.65 -7.31 -20.61
CA PHE A 111 -8.38 -7.93 -21.01
C PHE A 111 -8.38 -9.44 -20.80
N GLU A 112 -9.52 -10.03 -20.40
CA GLU A 112 -9.64 -11.46 -20.01
C GLU A 112 -8.59 -11.87 -18.94
N ARG A 113 -8.37 -10.99 -17.94
CA ARG A 113 -7.39 -11.18 -16.87
C ARG A 113 -8.04 -11.05 -15.50
N GLU A 114 -7.38 -11.60 -14.52
CA GLU A 114 -7.75 -11.53 -13.13
C GLU A 114 -6.56 -11.06 -12.25
N PRO A 115 -6.79 -10.52 -11.06
CA PRO A 115 -5.73 -10.20 -10.11
C PRO A 115 -4.91 -11.44 -9.75
N HIS A 116 -3.61 -11.25 -9.50
CA HIS A 116 -2.73 -12.34 -9.05
C HIS A 116 -3.23 -12.99 -7.77
N SER A 117 -3.71 -12.20 -6.82
CA SER A 117 -4.20 -12.68 -5.53
C SER A 117 -5.64 -12.22 -5.30
N VAL A 118 -6.48 -13.17 -4.91
CA VAL A 118 -7.87 -12.93 -4.48
C VAL A 118 -7.94 -13.21 -2.98
N ILE A 119 -8.26 -12.20 -2.21
CA ILE A 119 -8.40 -12.28 -0.76
C ILE A 119 -9.87 -12.22 -0.35
N GLY A 120 -10.22 -12.84 0.78
CA GLY A 120 -11.62 -12.95 1.22
C GLY A 120 -12.36 -11.62 1.43
N SER A 121 -11.62 -10.53 1.61
CA SER A 121 -12.18 -9.18 1.77
C SER A 121 -12.29 -8.37 0.46
N THR A 122 -12.05 -8.97 -0.70
CA THR A 122 -12.19 -8.31 -2.00
C THR A 122 -13.58 -7.69 -2.18
N SER A 123 -14.63 -8.45 -1.89
CA SER A 123 -16.03 -8.02 -2.02
C SER A 123 -16.43 -6.88 -1.08
N VAL A 124 -15.70 -6.66 0.00
CA VAL A 124 -15.93 -5.56 0.95
C VAL A 124 -14.95 -4.39 0.76
N GLY A 125 -14.24 -4.36 -0.36
CA GLY A 125 -13.42 -3.24 -0.79
C GLY A 125 -11.98 -3.24 -0.29
N ALA A 126 -11.40 -4.42 -0.02
CA ALA A 126 -9.97 -4.51 0.33
C ALA A 126 -9.08 -3.82 -0.70
N SER A 127 -8.13 -3.01 -0.23
CA SER A 127 -7.23 -2.29 -1.12
C SER A 127 -6.08 -3.17 -1.62
N ILE A 128 -5.62 -2.90 -2.85
CA ILE A 128 -4.46 -3.55 -3.46
C ILE A 128 -3.21 -3.34 -2.60
N VAL A 129 -2.91 -2.08 -2.29
CA VAL A 129 -1.73 -1.70 -1.51
C VAL A 129 -1.80 -2.26 -0.09
N GLY A 130 -2.97 -2.20 0.55
CA GLY A 130 -3.18 -2.82 1.86
C GLY A 130 -2.93 -4.32 1.85
N GLY A 131 -3.34 -5.01 0.78
CA GLY A 131 -3.07 -6.43 0.57
C GLY A 131 -1.57 -6.74 0.55
N VAL A 132 -0.80 -5.97 -0.22
CA VAL A 132 0.67 -6.09 -0.31
C VAL A 132 1.32 -5.77 1.04
N CYS A 133 0.97 -4.66 1.66
CA CYS A 133 1.54 -4.25 2.95
C CYS A 133 1.26 -5.24 4.07
N ASN A 134 0.10 -5.90 4.07
CA ASN A 134 -0.26 -6.92 5.05
C ASN A 134 0.18 -8.34 4.67
N ASN A 135 0.88 -8.52 3.55
CA ASN A 135 1.24 -9.85 3.05
C ASN A 135 0.01 -10.76 2.96
N SER A 136 -1.09 -10.23 2.44
CA SER A 136 -2.40 -10.89 2.46
C SER A 136 -2.43 -12.06 1.48
N GLY A 137 -2.70 -13.25 1.99
CA GLY A 137 -2.98 -14.44 1.20
C GLY A 137 -4.49 -14.69 1.07
N GLY A 138 -4.86 -15.52 0.13
CA GLY A 138 -6.25 -15.89 -0.12
C GLY A 138 -6.40 -17.36 -0.50
N SER A 139 -7.50 -17.69 -1.17
CA SER A 139 -7.82 -19.06 -1.61
C SER A 139 -6.86 -19.59 -2.68
N LEU A 140 -6.17 -18.71 -3.39
CA LEU A 140 -5.19 -19.09 -4.42
C LEU A 140 -3.80 -19.42 -3.82
N VAL A 141 -3.77 -20.40 -2.95
CA VAL A 141 -2.61 -20.76 -2.11
C VAL A 141 -1.33 -21.00 -2.94
N LYS A 142 -1.45 -21.57 -4.13
CA LYS A 142 -0.28 -21.83 -4.99
C LYS A 142 0.34 -20.56 -5.56
N ARG A 143 -0.44 -19.49 -5.73
CA ARG A 143 0.06 -18.18 -6.17
C ARG A 143 0.68 -17.38 -5.03
N GLY A 144 0.38 -17.74 -3.77
CA GLY A 144 0.87 -17.06 -2.59
C GLY A 144 0.18 -15.73 -2.29
N PRO A 145 0.71 -15.00 -1.32
CA PRO A 145 0.18 -13.68 -0.94
C PRO A 145 0.46 -12.62 -2.00
N ALA A 146 -0.24 -11.48 -1.90
CA ALA A 146 0.09 -10.30 -2.69
C ALA A 146 1.46 -9.76 -2.29
N TYR A 147 2.35 -9.54 -3.27
CA TYR A 147 3.66 -8.93 -3.07
C TYR A 147 4.11 -8.18 -4.32
N THR A 148 5.11 -7.33 -4.21
CA THR A 148 5.71 -6.64 -5.35
C THR A 148 7.15 -6.21 -5.06
N GLU A 149 8.01 -6.26 -6.08
CA GLU A 149 9.32 -5.59 -6.10
C GLU A 149 9.21 -4.13 -6.56
N LEU A 150 8.08 -3.78 -7.19
CA LEU A 150 7.87 -2.49 -7.84
C LEU A 150 6.96 -1.65 -6.95
N ALA A 151 7.50 -0.63 -6.31
CA ALA A 151 6.75 0.24 -5.43
C ALA A 151 7.28 1.68 -5.40
N LEU A 152 6.41 2.61 -5.09
CA LEU A 152 6.76 3.96 -4.66
C LEU A 152 6.27 4.13 -3.23
N TYR A 153 7.16 4.52 -2.33
CA TYR A 153 6.83 4.65 -0.91
C TYR A 153 7.64 5.75 -0.23
N ALA A 154 7.14 6.20 0.90
CA ALA A 154 7.85 7.09 1.80
C ALA A 154 8.43 6.29 2.97
N LYS A 155 9.63 6.64 3.40
CA LYS A 155 10.24 6.12 4.63
C LYS A 155 10.92 7.25 5.40
N VAL A 156 11.07 7.07 6.70
CA VAL A 156 11.94 7.90 7.52
C VAL A 156 13.32 7.25 7.57
N ASN A 157 14.35 7.99 7.20
CA ASN A 157 15.73 7.49 7.21
C ASN A 157 16.34 7.51 8.63
N GLN A 158 17.58 7.05 8.74
CA GLN A 158 18.30 6.99 10.02
C GLN A 158 18.55 8.37 10.66
N ASN A 159 18.50 9.44 9.85
CA ASN A 159 18.64 10.82 10.33
C ASN A 159 17.30 11.45 10.77
N GLY A 160 16.20 10.69 10.68
CA GLY A 160 14.86 11.20 10.98
C GLY A 160 14.23 12.02 9.83
N GLU A 161 14.78 11.95 8.62
CA GLU A 161 14.30 12.69 7.47
C GLU A 161 13.37 11.82 6.62
N LEU A 162 12.31 12.42 6.08
CA LEU A 162 11.38 11.75 5.18
C LEU A 162 11.97 11.69 3.77
N GLU A 163 12.08 10.49 3.23
CA GLU A 163 12.53 10.20 1.87
C GLU A 163 11.40 9.59 1.04
N LEU A 164 11.32 9.99 -0.24
CA LEU A 164 10.49 9.34 -1.25
C LEU A 164 11.36 8.36 -2.05
N VAL A 165 10.97 7.08 -2.02
CA VAL A 165 11.69 6.01 -2.72
C VAL A 165 10.85 5.59 -3.93
N ASN A 166 11.41 5.79 -5.14
CA ASN A 166 10.77 5.36 -6.39
C ASN A 166 11.46 4.09 -6.92
N GLU A 167 10.87 2.95 -6.64
CA GLU A 167 11.25 1.64 -7.18
C GLU A 167 10.20 1.10 -8.17
N LEU A 168 9.30 1.96 -8.69
CA LEU A 168 8.31 1.56 -9.70
C LEU A 168 8.93 1.24 -11.06
N GLU A 169 10.18 1.65 -11.28
CA GLU A 169 10.84 1.57 -12.59
C GLU A 169 10.06 2.31 -13.69
N ILE A 170 9.48 3.43 -13.32
CA ILE A 170 8.85 4.40 -14.22
C ILE A 170 9.57 5.72 -14.05
N ASN A 171 10.00 6.31 -15.15
CA ASN A 171 10.57 7.66 -15.15
C ASN A 171 9.44 8.68 -14.94
N LEU A 172 9.34 9.21 -13.74
CA LEU A 172 8.28 10.12 -13.31
C LEU A 172 8.76 11.55 -13.06
N GLY A 173 10.05 11.82 -13.27
CA GLY A 173 10.66 13.12 -13.00
C GLY A 173 11.80 13.06 -12.00
N SER A 174 12.33 14.22 -11.60
CA SER A 174 13.57 14.36 -10.83
C SER A 174 13.37 14.77 -9.38
N ASN A 175 12.19 15.23 -9.01
CA ASN A 175 11.87 15.64 -7.65
C ASN A 175 10.53 15.06 -7.19
N GLU A 176 10.28 15.09 -5.89
CA GLU A 176 9.10 14.43 -5.29
C GLU A 176 7.79 14.98 -5.83
N GLU A 177 7.69 16.28 -6.10
CA GLU A 177 6.46 16.89 -6.60
C GLU A 177 6.15 16.44 -8.02
N GLU A 178 7.14 16.40 -8.90
CA GLU A 178 7.01 15.86 -10.26
C GLU A 178 6.62 14.37 -10.22
N ILE A 179 7.36 13.56 -9.46
CA ILE A 179 7.12 12.12 -9.34
C ILE A 179 5.69 11.85 -8.90
N LEU A 180 5.23 12.50 -7.84
CA LEU A 180 3.90 12.26 -7.28
C LEU A 180 2.78 12.76 -8.19
N ASN A 181 2.94 13.93 -8.83
CA ASN A 181 1.95 14.46 -9.76
C ASN A 181 1.89 13.65 -11.05
N ASN A 182 3.03 13.26 -11.62
CA ASN A 182 3.06 12.47 -12.84
C ASN A 182 2.48 11.07 -12.62
N LEU A 183 2.76 10.45 -11.47
CA LEU A 183 2.14 9.19 -11.10
C LEU A 183 0.63 9.36 -10.91
N GLN A 184 0.20 10.34 -10.11
CA GLN A 184 -1.22 10.59 -9.82
C GLN A 184 -2.05 10.77 -11.10
N ASN A 185 -1.53 11.52 -12.07
CA ASN A 185 -2.22 11.91 -13.28
C ASN A 185 -1.94 10.99 -14.48
N ARG A 186 -1.15 9.93 -14.27
CA ARG A 186 -0.69 9.03 -15.33
C ARG A 186 0.07 9.76 -16.45
N ASN A 187 0.87 10.77 -16.12
CA ASN A 187 1.69 11.54 -17.06
C ASN A 187 2.98 10.79 -17.39
N TYR A 188 2.88 9.58 -17.89
CA TYR A 188 3.99 8.76 -18.36
C TYR A 188 3.52 7.84 -19.49
N ASN A 189 4.43 7.52 -20.40
CA ASN A 189 4.21 6.71 -21.59
C ASN A 189 4.90 5.35 -21.44
N LYS A 190 4.70 4.48 -22.44
CA LYS A 190 5.35 3.16 -22.48
C LYS A 190 6.89 3.27 -22.51
N SER A 191 7.43 4.32 -23.13
CA SER A 191 8.88 4.58 -23.16
C SER A 191 9.47 4.98 -21.81
N ASP A 192 8.65 5.47 -20.88
CA ASP A 192 9.09 5.86 -19.54
C ASP A 192 9.16 4.66 -18.58
N ILE A 193 8.61 3.52 -18.98
CA ILE A 193 8.61 2.29 -18.19
C ILE A 193 9.89 1.50 -18.50
N ILE A 194 10.72 1.30 -17.48
CA ILE A 194 11.96 0.54 -17.59
C ILE A 194 11.61 -0.95 -17.66
N GLN A 195 12.11 -1.62 -18.69
CA GLN A 195 11.97 -3.07 -18.81
C GLN A 195 13.05 -3.73 -17.96
N SER A 196 12.68 -4.29 -16.85
CA SER A 196 13.58 -5.02 -15.96
C SER A 196 13.08 -6.44 -15.70
N ASN A 197 13.88 -7.21 -14.97
CA ASN A 197 13.52 -8.56 -14.51
C ASN A 197 12.79 -8.54 -13.16
N LYS A 198 12.49 -7.36 -12.61
CA LYS A 198 11.76 -7.26 -11.35
C LYS A 198 10.31 -7.67 -11.53
N LEU A 199 9.79 -8.38 -10.54
CA LEU A 199 8.46 -8.95 -10.55
C LEU A 199 7.52 -8.16 -9.65
N ALA A 200 6.30 -7.91 -10.12
CA ALA A 200 5.21 -7.46 -9.28
C ALA A 200 4.51 -8.64 -8.58
N SER A 201 4.64 -9.85 -9.13
CA SER A 201 4.12 -11.11 -8.57
C SER A 201 4.72 -12.29 -9.33
N ASP A 202 4.55 -13.50 -8.79
CA ASP A 202 5.09 -14.70 -9.42
C ASP A 202 4.06 -15.84 -9.41
N ASN A 203 3.88 -16.49 -10.55
CA ASN A 203 3.01 -17.65 -10.69
C ASN A 203 3.64 -18.93 -10.14
N ASP A 204 4.95 -18.96 -9.93
CA ASP A 204 5.70 -20.10 -9.41
C ASP A 204 6.05 -19.96 -7.92
N TYR A 205 5.25 -19.19 -7.20
CA TYR A 205 5.45 -18.91 -5.76
C TYR A 205 5.76 -20.17 -4.94
N SER A 206 5.02 -21.25 -5.18
CA SER A 206 5.17 -22.50 -4.40
C SER A 206 6.54 -23.15 -4.54
N ASN A 207 7.23 -22.94 -5.65
CA ASN A 207 8.60 -23.44 -5.88
C ASN A 207 9.64 -22.44 -5.40
N ILE A 208 9.42 -21.14 -5.68
CA ILE A 208 10.35 -20.07 -5.32
C ILE A 208 10.48 -19.94 -3.80
N VAL A 209 9.38 -20.06 -3.05
CA VAL A 209 9.38 -19.94 -1.59
C VAL A 209 10.21 -21.04 -0.90
N ARG A 210 10.45 -22.18 -1.56
CA ARG A 210 11.29 -23.26 -1.06
C ARG A 210 12.78 -23.05 -1.32
N GLN A 211 13.13 -22.09 -2.17
CA GLN A 211 14.53 -21.78 -2.50
C GLN A 211 15.08 -20.86 -1.39
N ILE A 212 15.51 -21.46 -0.28
CA ILE A 212 15.90 -20.75 0.96
C ILE A 212 17.02 -19.72 0.78
N ASN A 213 17.82 -19.83 -0.26
CA ASN A 213 18.91 -18.89 -0.59
C ASN A 213 18.50 -17.87 -1.67
N SER A 214 17.28 -17.92 -2.15
CA SER A 214 16.81 -17.01 -3.20
C SER A 214 16.54 -15.61 -2.63
N ASN A 215 17.00 -14.59 -3.34
CA ASN A 215 16.81 -13.19 -3.00
C ASN A 215 15.67 -12.59 -3.83
N VAL A 216 14.48 -13.13 -3.69
CA VAL A 216 13.27 -12.74 -4.42
C VAL A 216 12.13 -12.38 -3.47
N PRO A 217 11.15 -11.55 -3.88
CA PRO A 217 10.04 -11.10 -3.03
C PRO A 217 9.24 -12.25 -2.41
N ALA A 218 8.99 -13.31 -3.16
CA ALA A 218 8.28 -14.48 -2.66
C ALA A 218 8.98 -15.12 -1.45
N ARG A 219 10.31 -15.18 -1.47
CA ARG A 219 11.09 -15.71 -0.37
C ARG A 219 11.08 -14.80 0.86
N TYR A 220 11.18 -13.48 0.64
CA TYR A 220 11.07 -12.50 1.72
C TYR A 220 9.68 -12.53 2.36
N ASN A 221 8.61 -12.69 1.58
CA ASN A 221 7.26 -12.83 2.11
C ASN A 221 7.08 -14.08 2.99
N ALA A 222 7.81 -15.16 2.72
CA ALA A 222 7.77 -16.37 3.52
C ALA A 222 8.54 -16.24 4.84
N ASP A 223 9.45 -15.28 4.98
CA ASP A 223 10.23 -15.04 6.18
C ASP A 223 9.81 -13.71 6.83
N LYS A 224 9.05 -13.83 7.92
CA LYS A 224 8.54 -12.65 8.66
C LYS A 224 9.62 -11.76 9.28
N ARG A 225 10.88 -12.18 9.30
CA ARG A 225 12.02 -11.38 9.77
C ARG A 225 12.56 -10.46 8.68
N LEU A 226 12.16 -10.68 7.44
CA LEU A 226 12.62 -9.94 6.28
C LEU A 226 11.49 -9.07 5.72
N LEU A 227 11.86 -7.93 5.16
CA LEU A 227 10.97 -7.05 4.41
C LEU A 227 11.57 -6.85 3.02
N TYR A 228 10.72 -6.91 2.02
CA TYR A 228 11.09 -6.57 0.66
C TYR A 228 10.25 -5.37 0.20
N GLY A 229 10.87 -4.19 0.14
CA GLY A 229 10.18 -2.96 -0.17
C GLY A 229 8.99 -2.73 0.78
N VAL A 230 7.79 -2.66 0.22
CA VAL A 230 6.54 -2.45 0.97
C VAL A 230 5.84 -3.74 1.38
N SER A 231 6.30 -4.90 0.89
CA SER A 231 5.64 -6.19 1.16
C SER A 231 5.75 -6.56 2.63
N GLY A 232 4.61 -6.81 3.27
CA GLY A 232 4.55 -7.15 4.69
C GLY A 232 4.93 -6.01 5.65
N SER A 233 4.87 -4.75 5.21
CA SER A 233 5.28 -3.58 6.01
C SER A 233 4.21 -3.08 6.99
N ALA A 234 2.96 -3.53 6.88
CA ALA A 234 1.88 -3.06 7.74
C ALA A 234 2.13 -3.44 9.21
N GLY A 235 2.04 -2.45 10.09
CA GLY A 235 2.24 -2.62 11.52
C GLY A 235 3.71 -2.76 11.95
N LYS A 236 4.63 -2.25 11.15
CA LYS A 236 6.07 -2.26 11.44
C LYS A 236 6.66 -0.87 11.38
#